data_0b2423db0ecc9866b58e3c89199c6f3c
#
_entry.id   0b2423db0ecc9866b58e3c89199c6f3c
#
_cell.length_a   1.000
_cell.length_b   1.000
_cell.length_c   1.000
_cell.angle_alpha   90.00
_cell.angle_beta   90.00
_cell.angle_gamma   90.00
#
_symmetry.space_group_name_H-M   'P 1'
#
loop_
_entity.id
_entity.type
_entity.pdbx_description
1 polymer ?
#
loop_
_entity_poly.entity_id
_entity_poly.type
_entity_poly.pdbx_seq_one_letter_code
_entity_poly.pdbx_strand_id
1 'polypeptide(L)'
;ARPSDEDVPSLMSVLLNWFPMLLLIGVWVFFMRQMQSGSGRAMGFGKSRAKLLTERQGRVTFDDVAGVDEAKSDLEEIVEFLRDPQKFQRLGGRIPRGALLVGPPGTGKTLIARAVAGEANVPFFTISGSDFVEMFVGVGASRVRDMFEQAKKNAPCIIFIDEIDAVGRHRGAGLGGGNDEREQTLNQLLVEMDGFEANEGIIVIAATNRPDVLDPALLRPGRFDRQITVPNPDVVGREKILRVHMKKVPLAPDVDAKTIARGCPG
;
A
#
# COMPACT_ATOMS: atom_id res chain seq x y z
N ALA A 1 87.59 30.44 -10.35
CA ALA A 1 86.44 29.82 -9.73
C ALA A 1 85.13 30.51 -10.19
N ARG A 2 84.35 29.83 -11.01
CA ARG A 2 82.99 30.28 -11.38
C ARG A 2 82.01 29.69 -10.39
N PRO A 3 81.01 30.45 -9.90
CA PRO A 3 79.94 29.87 -9.12
C PRO A 3 79.00 29.08 -10.02
N SER A 4 78.62 27.92 -9.56
CA SER A 4 77.63 27.02 -10.17
C SER A 4 76.24 27.67 -10.23
N ASP A 5 75.64 27.64 -11.42
CA ASP A 5 74.25 27.98 -11.59
C ASP A 5 73.39 27.04 -10.74
N GLU A 6 72.69 27.58 -9.78
CA GLU A 6 71.68 26.85 -9.01
C GLU A 6 70.51 26.52 -9.96
N ASP A 7 70.31 25.25 -10.20
CA ASP A 7 69.16 24.70 -10.93
C ASP A 7 67.86 25.10 -10.22
N VAL A 8 67.25 26.17 -10.68
CA VAL A 8 65.88 26.51 -10.34
C VAL A 8 65.00 25.46 -11.05
N PRO A 9 64.29 24.57 -10.31
CA PRO A 9 63.46 23.56 -10.94
C PRO A 9 62.42 24.26 -11.83
N SER A 10 62.50 24.03 -13.14
CA SER A 10 61.56 24.61 -14.09
C SER A 10 60.15 24.15 -13.72
N LEU A 11 59.16 25.06 -13.74
CA LEU A 11 57.74 24.72 -13.48
C LEU A 11 57.28 23.42 -14.15
N MET A 12 57.90 23.13 -15.32
CA MET A 12 57.62 21.91 -16.11
C MET A 12 58.12 20.65 -15.42
N SER A 13 59.29 20.68 -14.75
CA SER A 13 59.83 19.50 -14.04
C SER A 13 59.03 19.19 -12.75
N VAL A 14 58.57 20.22 -12.06
CA VAL A 14 57.71 20.08 -10.90
C VAL A 14 56.36 19.48 -11.33
N LEU A 15 55.78 19.99 -12.42
CA LEU A 15 54.50 19.49 -12.95
C LEU A 15 54.58 18.02 -13.42
N LEU A 16 55.72 17.65 -14.06
CA LEU A 16 55.95 16.25 -14.49
C LEU A 16 56.11 15.30 -13.32
N ASN A 17 56.72 15.74 -12.24
CA ASN A 17 56.95 14.93 -11.05
C ASN A 17 55.65 14.72 -10.23
N TRP A 18 54.72 15.70 -10.26
CA TRP A 18 53.44 15.62 -9.54
C TRP A 18 52.31 15.05 -10.40
N PHE A 19 52.54 14.89 -11.73
CA PHE A 19 51.52 14.36 -12.66
C PHE A 19 50.99 13.00 -12.27
N PRO A 20 51.80 11.96 -11.88
CA PRO A 20 51.28 10.67 -11.48
C PRO A 20 50.38 10.76 -10.23
N MET A 21 50.74 11.66 -9.29
CA MET A 21 49.98 11.86 -8.06
C MET A 21 48.64 12.55 -8.35
N LEU A 22 48.62 13.54 -9.20
CA LEU A 22 47.39 14.23 -9.62
C LEU A 22 46.48 13.31 -10.42
N LEU A 23 47.03 12.39 -11.24
CA LEU A 23 46.30 11.39 -11.99
C LEU A 23 45.64 10.37 -11.03
N LEU A 24 46.37 9.90 -10.00
CA LEU A 24 45.82 9.01 -8.97
C LEU A 24 44.70 9.67 -8.19
N ILE A 25 44.86 10.95 -7.82
CA ILE A 25 43.81 11.71 -7.12
C ILE A 25 42.58 11.90 -8.04
N GLY A 26 42.79 12.20 -9.33
CA GLY A 26 41.72 12.30 -10.31
C GLY A 26 40.91 11.01 -10.49
N VAL A 27 41.62 9.88 -10.61
CA VAL A 27 41.01 8.54 -10.69
C VAL A 27 40.27 8.22 -9.40
N TRP A 28 40.86 8.53 -8.22
CA TRP A 28 40.21 8.29 -6.94
C TRP A 28 38.94 9.12 -6.76
N VAL A 29 38.98 10.42 -7.10
CA VAL A 29 37.81 11.32 -7.07
C VAL A 29 36.72 10.84 -8.09
N PHE A 30 37.15 10.40 -9.27
CA PHE A 30 36.22 9.84 -10.26
C PHE A 30 35.54 8.58 -9.72
N PHE A 31 36.29 7.67 -9.10
CA PHE A 31 35.74 6.45 -8.48
C PHE A 31 34.82 6.77 -7.30
N MET A 32 35.20 7.74 -6.46
CA MET A 32 34.35 8.21 -5.36
C MET A 32 33.05 8.83 -5.87
N ARG A 33 33.10 9.64 -6.93
CA ARG A 33 31.86 10.17 -7.56
C ARG A 33 31.00 9.08 -8.18
N GLN A 34 31.62 8.10 -8.78
CA GLN A 34 30.90 6.96 -9.38
C GLN A 34 30.26 6.06 -8.29
N MET A 35 30.94 5.84 -7.16
CA MET A 35 30.36 5.16 -6.01
C MET A 35 29.22 5.95 -5.35
N GLN A 36 29.33 7.27 -5.25
CA GLN A 36 28.26 8.12 -4.73
C GLN A 36 27.03 8.17 -5.65
N SER A 37 27.21 8.11 -6.97
CA SER A 37 26.10 8.03 -7.91
C SER A 37 25.43 6.64 -7.96
N GLY A 38 26.16 5.59 -7.57
CA GLY A 38 25.64 4.21 -7.46
C GLY A 38 24.84 3.94 -6.19
N SER A 39 25.17 4.59 -5.07
CA SER A 39 24.46 4.39 -3.79
C SER A 39 23.02 4.94 -3.80
N GLY A 40 22.73 5.92 -4.64
CA GLY A 40 21.36 6.43 -4.82
C GLY A 40 20.39 5.42 -5.47
N ARG A 41 20.89 4.45 -6.24
CA ARG A 41 20.07 3.37 -6.82
C ARG A 41 19.83 2.21 -5.86
N ALA A 42 20.78 1.89 -4.98
CA ALA A 42 20.61 0.86 -3.96
C ALA A 42 19.60 1.27 -2.88
N MET A 43 19.50 2.55 -2.55
CA MET A 43 18.48 3.06 -1.61
C MET A 43 17.06 3.11 -2.21
N GLY A 44 16.89 2.93 -3.51
CA GLY A 44 15.58 2.91 -4.17
C GLY A 44 14.81 1.59 -4.03
N PHE A 45 15.46 0.50 -3.64
CA PHE A 45 14.84 -0.82 -3.52
C PHE A 45 13.88 -0.94 -2.31
N GLY A 46 14.04 -0.12 -1.29
CA GLY A 46 13.19 -0.12 -0.09
C GLY A 46 11.98 0.81 -0.16
N LYS A 47 11.86 1.66 -1.19
CA LYS A 47 10.71 2.57 -1.26
C LYS A 47 9.43 1.81 -1.56
N SER A 48 8.42 2.04 -0.74
CA SER A 48 7.08 1.46 -0.92
C SER A 48 6.56 1.73 -2.33
N ARG A 49 6.03 0.68 -2.98
CA ARG A 49 5.27 0.78 -4.22
C ARG A 49 3.81 1.16 -3.98
N ALA A 50 3.47 1.58 -2.76
CA ALA A 50 2.13 2.05 -2.45
C ALA A 50 1.75 3.17 -3.44
N LYS A 51 0.69 2.93 -4.18
CA LYS A 51 0.17 3.89 -5.16
C LYS A 51 -0.83 4.79 -4.45
N LEU A 52 -0.50 6.08 -4.35
CA LEU A 52 -1.48 7.08 -4.02
C LEU A 52 -2.43 7.22 -5.22
N LEU A 53 -3.65 6.75 -5.08
CA LEU A 53 -4.70 7.01 -6.07
C LEU A 53 -5.26 8.39 -5.81
N THR A 54 -4.64 9.39 -6.45
CA THR A 54 -5.13 10.78 -6.47
C THR A 54 -6.31 10.91 -7.43
N GLU A 55 -7.10 11.95 -7.31
CA GLU A 55 -8.35 12.28 -8.03
C GLU A 55 -8.35 12.09 -9.57
N ARG A 56 -7.17 11.90 -10.20
CA ARG A 56 -7.03 11.74 -11.66
C ARG A 56 -7.68 10.48 -12.25
N GLN A 57 -8.09 9.50 -11.43
CA GLN A 57 -8.70 8.25 -11.91
C GLN A 57 -10.24 8.19 -11.77
N GLY A 58 -10.89 9.33 -11.50
CA GLY A 58 -12.34 9.37 -11.26
C GLY A 58 -12.68 8.92 -9.83
N ARG A 59 -13.42 9.75 -9.12
CA ARG A 59 -13.92 9.47 -7.79
C ARG A 59 -14.93 8.33 -7.86
N VAL A 60 -14.65 7.21 -7.21
CA VAL A 60 -15.57 6.09 -7.03
C VAL A 60 -16.36 6.33 -5.75
N THR A 61 -17.68 6.21 -5.82
CA THR A 61 -18.58 6.38 -4.68
C THR A 61 -19.44 5.14 -4.47
N PHE A 62 -20.26 5.12 -3.43
CA PHE A 62 -21.20 4.02 -3.19
C PHE A 62 -22.24 3.85 -4.28
N ASP A 63 -22.47 4.86 -5.11
CA ASP A 63 -23.34 4.78 -6.30
C ASP A 63 -22.73 3.89 -7.40
N ASP A 64 -21.42 3.77 -7.44
CA ASP A 64 -20.71 2.90 -8.39
C ASP A 64 -20.62 1.44 -7.90
N VAL A 65 -20.98 1.18 -6.65
CA VAL A 65 -20.98 -0.14 -6.04
C VAL A 65 -22.41 -0.63 -5.87
N ALA A 66 -22.72 -1.82 -6.31
CA ALA A 66 -24.04 -2.40 -6.23
C ALA A 66 -24.00 -3.85 -5.72
N GLY A 67 -25.13 -4.33 -5.17
CA GLY A 67 -25.29 -5.74 -4.78
C GLY A 67 -24.60 -6.15 -3.48
N VAL A 68 -24.15 -5.21 -2.65
CA VAL A 68 -23.45 -5.42 -1.37
C VAL A 68 -23.95 -4.43 -0.32
N ASP A 69 -25.25 -4.31 -0.18
CA ASP A 69 -25.90 -3.29 0.64
C ASP A 69 -25.55 -3.44 2.15
N GLU A 70 -25.44 -4.68 2.66
CA GLU A 70 -25.00 -4.94 4.04
C GLU A 70 -23.58 -4.46 4.28
N ALA A 71 -22.63 -4.82 3.40
CA ALA A 71 -21.25 -4.39 3.53
C ALA A 71 -21.10 -2.86 3.42
N LYS A 72 -21.95 -2.19 2.62
CA LYS A 72 -21.99 -0.72 2.57
C LYS A 72 -22.42 -0.14 3.91
N SER A 73 -23.50 -0.65 4.49
CA SER A 73 -24.01 -0.19 5.77
C SER A 73 -22.97 -0.32 6.89
N ASP A 74 -22.24 -1.44 6.93
CA ASP A 74 -21.15 -1.64 7.89
C ASP A 74 -19.98 -0.66 7.70
N LEU A 75 -19.77 -0.19 6.47
CA LEU A 75 -18.69 0.74 6.12
C LEU A 75 -19.11 2.21 6.25
N GLU A 76 -20.41 2.53 6.35
CA GLU A 76 -20.89 3.90 6.53
C GLU A 76 -20.36 4.54 7.81
N GLU A 77 -20.23 3.80 8.88
CA GLU A 77 -19.64 4.27 10.14
C GLU A 77 -18.18 4.71 9.94
N ILE A 78 -17.43 3.98 9.13
CA ILE A 78 -16.05 4.34 8.77
C ILE A 78 -16.01 5.61 7.94
N VAL A 79 -16.93 5.77 6.99
CA VAL A 79 -17.07 7.00 6.19
C VAL A 79 -17.38 8.19 7.07
N GLU A 80 -18.35 8.07 7.98
CA GLU A 80 -18.70 9.15 8.90
C GLU A 80 -17.53 9.55 9.78
N PHE A 81 -16.79 8.56 10.31
CA PHE A 81 -15.62 8.83 11.12
C PHE A 81 -14.54 9.60 10.33
N LEU A 82 -14.23 9.16 9.10
CA LEU A 82 -13.22 9.83 8.27
C LEU A 82 -13.63 11.26 7.86
N ARG A 83 -14.95 11.52 7.75
CA ARG A 83 -15.47 12.87 7.47
C ARG A 83 -15.35 13.80 8.66
N ASP A 84 -15.64 13.31 9.87
CA ASP A 84 -15.57 14.10 11.10
C ASP A 84 -15.06 13.27 12.29
N PRO A 85 -13.75 13.09 12.41
CA PRO A 85 -13.15 12.34 13.52
C PRO A 85 -13.43 12.95 14.88
N GLN A 86 -13.61 14.27 14.96
CA GLN A 86 -13.81 14.97 16.24
C GLN A 86 -15.19 14.70 16.84
N LYS A 87 -16.21 14.50 16.00
CA LYS A 87 -17.56 14.14 16.44
C LYS A 87 -17.54 12.83 17.23
N PHE A 88 -16.86 11.81 16.71
CA PHE A 88 -16.76 10.50 17.36
C PHE A 88 -16.00 10.56 18.68
N GLN A 89 -14.93 11.35 18.75
CA GLN A 89 -14.17 11.54 19.99
C GLN A 89 -15.01 12.15 21.11
N ARG A 90 -15.84 13.15 20.79
CA ARG A 90 -16.73 13.80 21.77
C ARG A 90 -17.78 12.84 22.31
N LEU A 91 -18.21 11.87 21.52
CA LEU A 91 -19.20 10.86 21.89
C LEU A 91 -18.60 9.68 22.67
N GLY A 92 -17.28 9.64 22.85
CA GLY A 92 -16.58 8.54 23.53
C GLY A 92 -16.62 7.21 22.77
N GLY A 93 -16.94 7.24 21.46
CA GLY A 93 -16.98 6.07 20.61
C GLY A 93 -15.59 5.47 20.40
N ARG A 94 -15.49 4.14 20.37
CA ARG A 94 -14.27 3.45 19.95
C ARG A 94 -14.26 3.38 18.42
N ILE A 95 -13.26 3.98 17.83
CA ILE A 95 -13.08 4.02 16.38
C ILE A 95 -12.38 2.73 15.96
N PRO A 96 -12.91 1.98 14.97
CA PRO A 96 -12.20 0.83 14.42
C PRO A 96 -10.92 1.32 13.72
N ARG A 97 -9.78 0.75 14.07
CA ARG A 97 -8.50 1.06 13.43
C ARG A 97 -8.35 0.33 12.11
N GLY A 98 -9.01 -0.81 11.98
CA GLY A 98 -8.93 -1.64 10.79
C GLY A 98 -10.20 -2.43 10.53
N ALA A 99 -10.48 -2.64 9.24
CA ALA A 99 -11.56 -3.49 8.76
C ALA A 99 -11.01 -4.55 7.80
N LEU A 100 -11.50 -5.78 7.92
CA LEU A 100 -11.16 -6.89 7.04
C LEU A 100 -12.33 -7.22 6.13
N LEU A 101 -12.16 -7.06 4.83
CA LEU A 101 -13.11 -7.47 3.80
C LEU A 101 -12.86 -8.93 3.45
N VAL A 102 -13.85 -9.77 3.70
CA VAL A 102 -13.77 -11.23 3.47
C VAL A 102 -14.77 -11.62 2.39
N GLY A 103 -14.34 -12.41 1.41
CA GLY A 103 -15.25 -12.92 0.39
C GLY A 103 -14.54 -13.52 -0.80
N PRO A 104 -15.28 -14.22 -1.68
CA PRO A 104 -14.74 -14.86 -2.87
C PRO A 104 -13.99 -13.85 -3.78
N PRO A 105 -13.09 -14.31 -4.66
CA PRO A 105 -12.47 -13.44 -5.64
C PRO A 105 -13.52 -12.84 -6.58
N GLY A 106 -13.29 -11.60 -7.03
CA GLY A 106 -14.18 -10.93 -7.98
C GLY A 106 -15.44 -10.30 -7.39
N THR A 107 -15.68 -10.35 -6.08
CA THR A 107 -16.87 -9.77 -5.42
C THR A 107 -16.82 -8.25 -5.24
N GLY A 108 -15.73 -7.58 -5.67
CA GLY A 108 -15.62 -6.12 -5.64
C GLY A 108 -15.03 -5.54 -4.35
N LYS A 109 -14.28 -6.32 -3.55
CA LYS A 109 -13.65 -5.85 -2.29
C LYS A 109 -12.79 -4.61 -2.48
N THR A 110 -11.95 -4.58 -3.51
CA THR A 110 -11.12 -3.41 -3.84
C THR A 110 -11.96 -2.22 -4.27
N LEU A 111 -13.06 -2.45 -4.99
CA LEU A 111 -13.96 -1.39 -5.45
C LEU A 111 -14.69 -0.74 -4.27
N ILE A 112 -15.21 -1.54 -3.33
CA ILE A 112 -15.90 -1.02 -2.14
C ILE A 112 -14.95 -0.24 -1.22
N ALA A 113 -13.70 -0.69 -1.04
CA ALA A 113 -12.71 0.04 -0.28
C ALA A 113 -12.39 1.42 -0.91
N ARG A 114 -12.30 1.47 -2.24
CA ARG A 114 -12.15 2.74 -2.98
C ARG A 114 -13.38 3.64 -2.84
N ALA A 115 -14.56 3.06 -2.83
CA ALA A 115 -15.80 3.81 -2.65
C ALA A 115 -15.89 4.45 -1.26
N VAL A 116 -15.43 3.76 -0.22
CA VAL A 116 -15.33 4.33 1.14
C VAL A 116 -14.44 5.58 1.14
N ALA A 117 -13.26 5.51 0.53
CA ALA A 117 -12.37 6.66 0.41
C ALA A 117 -13.00 7.80 -0.40
N GLY A 118 -13.68 7.45 -1.50
CA GLY A 118 -14.38 8.42 -2.32
C GLY A 118 -15.55 9.09 -1.56
N GLU A 119 -16.35 8.33 -0.83
CA GLU A 119 -17.44 8.89 -0.01
C GLU A 119 -16.91 9.81 1.11
N ALA A 120 -15.83 9.39 1.78
CA ALA A 120 -15.21 10.19 2.82
C ALA A 120 -14.38 11.36 2.28
N ASN A 121 -14.08 11.39 0.99
CA ASN A 121 -13.21 12.37 0.33
C ASN A 121 -11.81 12.43 0.94
N VAL A 122 -11.20 11.27 1.16
CA VAL A 122 -9.86 11.12 1.74
C VAL A 122 -8.91 10.41 0.77
N PRO A 123 -7.60 10.62 0.90
CA PRO A 123 -6.59 9.89 0.14
C PRO A 123 -6.69 8.38 0.31
N PHE A 124 -6.42 7.63 -0.77
CA PHE A 124 -6.45 6.18 -0.80
C PHE A 124 -5.09 5.62 -1.21
N PHE A 125 -4.42 4.94 -0.27
CA PHE A 125 -3.17 4.22 -0.52
C PHE A 125 -3.49 2.76 -0.75
N THR A 126 -3.00 2.19 -1.84
CA THR A 126 -3.23 0.77 -2.14
C THR A 126 -1.93 0.04 -2.36
N ILE A 127 -1.85 -1.17 -1.81
CA ILE A 127 -0.74 -2.09 -1.96
C ILE A 127 -1.27 -3.52 -1.96
N SER A 128 -0.60 -4.44 -2.67
CA SER A 128 -0.89 -5.86 -2.56
C SER A 128 -0.04 -6.50 -1.46
N GLY A 129 -0.60 -7.45 -0.71
CA GLY A 129 0.15 -8.25 0.24
C GLY A 129 1.34 -8.97 -0.40
N SER A 130 1.24 -9.35 -1.67
CA SER A 130 2.33 -9.93 -2.45
C SER A 130 3.51 -8.98 -2.67
N ASP A 131 3.26 -7.67 -2.72
CA ASP A 131 4.32 -6.66 -2.86
C ASP A 131 5.25 -6.58 -1.63
N PHE A 132 4.79 -7.10 -0.49
CA PHE A 132 5.58 -7.16 0.73
C PHE A 132 6.45 -8.42 0.82
N VAL A 133 6.14 -9.47 0.06
CA VAL A 133 6.85 -10.75 0.07
C VAL A 133 7.84 -10.76 -1.10
N GLU A 134 9.00 -10.13 -0.91
CA GLU A 134 10.09 -10.18 -1.89
C GLU A 134 11.26 -11.04 -1.37
N MET A 135 12.14 -11.45 -2.29
CA MET A 135 13.25 -12.38 -1.99
C MET A 135 14.35 -11.81 -1.09
N PHE A 136 14.30 -10.54 -0.71
CA PHE A 136 15.35 -9.91 0.10
C PHE A 136 14.87 -9.63 1.52
N VAL A 137 15.59 -10.16 2.50
CA VAL A 137 15.30 -10.01 3.93
C VAL A 137 15.19 -8.52 4.33
N GLY A 138 14.11 -8.15 5.00
CA GLY A 138 13.89 -6.81 5.54
C GLY A 138 13.28 -5.80 4.58
N VAL A 139 13.14 -6.10 3.29
CA VAL A 139 12.54 -5.17 2.32
C VAL A 139 11.03 -5.01 2.55
N GLY A 140 10.33 -6.11 2.86
CA GLY A 140 8.91 -6.08 3.16
C GLY A 140 8.59 -5.21 4.38
N ALA A 141 9.31 -5.40 5.48
CA ALA A 141 9.15 -4.60 6.70
C ALA A 141 9.44 -3.10 6.49
N SER A 142 10.46 -2.77 5.69
CA SER A 142 10.76 -1.38 5.32
C SER A 142 9.62 -0.75 4.51
N ARG A 143 9.04 -1.48 3.55
CA ARG A 143 7.90 -1.01 2.75
C ARG A 143 6.66 -0.76 3.58
N VAL A 144 6.38 -1.64 4.55
CA VAL A 144 5.29 -1.42 5.52
C VAL A 144 5.51 -0.10 6.23
N ARG A 145 6.68 0.13 6.81
CA ARG A 145 7.00 1.36 7.54
C ARG A 145 6.85 2.60 6.66
N ASP A 146 7.43 2.60 5.46
CA ASP A 146 7.35 3.72 4.51
C ASP A 146 5.90 4.06 4.14
N MET A 147 5.07 3.04 3.92
CA MET A 147 3.65 3.23 3.60
C MET A 147 2.91 3.91 4.76
N PHE A 148 3.13 3.44 5.98
CA PHE A 148 2.50 4.02 7.16
C PHE A 148 3.00 5.44 7.46
N GLU A 149 4.29 5.74 7.26
CA GLU A 149 4.82 7.09 7.33
C GLU A 149 4.19 8.04 6.29
N GLN A 150 3.99 7.56 5.08
CA GLN A 150 3.30 8.35 4.05
C GLN A 150 1.84 8.59 4.41
N ALA A 151 1.15 7.59 4.95
CA ALA A 151 -0.23 7.73 5.40
C ALA A 151 -0.35 8.76 6.53
N LYS A 152 0.55 8.74 7.52
CA LYS A 152 0.59 9.72 8.61
C LYS A 152 0.73 11.16 8.11
N LYS A 153 1.51 11.38 7.04
CA LYS A 153 1.68 12.71 6.42
C LYS A 153 0.43 13.19 5.66
N ASN A 154 -0.45 12.27 5.29
CA ASN A 154 -1.63 12.54 4.47
C ASN A 154 -2.96 12.21 5.21
N ALA A 155 -2.93 12.13 6.52
CA ALA A 155 -4.12 11.90 7.32
C ALA A 155 -5.10 13.10 7.26
N PRO A 156 -6.44 12.86 7.25
CA PRO A 156 -7.10 11.55 7.27
C PRO A 156 -6.99 10.79 5.95
N CYS A 157 -6.79 9.46 6.00
CA CYS A 157 -6.63 8.64 4.81
C CYS A 157 -6.99 7.17 5.05
N ILE A 158 -7.11 6.40 3.96
CA ILE A 158 -7.28 4.96 3.98
C ILE A 158 -6.03 4.28 3.43
N ILE A 159 -5.54 3.26 4.15
CA ILE A 159 -4.56 2.29 3.66
C ILE A 159 -5.34 1.02 3.28
N PHE A 160 -5.23 0.61 2.03
CA PHE A 160 -5.85 -0.63 1.56
C PHE A 160 -4.78 -1.68 1.22
N ILE A 161 -4.90 -2.84 1.85
CA ILE A 161 -4.00 -3.99 1.63
C ILE A 161 -4.80 -5.11 0.98
N ASP A 162 -4.61 -5.31 -0.31
CA ASP A 162 -5.23 -6.42 -1.02
C ASP A 162 -4.46 -7.72 -0.76
N GLU A 163 -5.13 -8.87 -0.79
CA GLU A 163 -4.51 -10.18 -0.60
C GLU A 163 -3.65 -10.26 0.67
N ILE A 164 -4.18 -9.78 1.80
CA ILE A 164 -3.44 -9.75 3.08
C ILE A 164 -2.95 -11.14 3.50
N ASP A 165 -3.57 -12.21 3.04
CA ASP A 165 -3.17 -13.59 3.29
C ASP A 165 -1.80 -13.95 2.69
N ALA A 166 -1.29 -13.18 1.73
CA ALA A 166 0.09 -13.34 1.26
C ALA A 166 1.13 -13.12 2.37
N VAL A 167 0.88 -12.18 3.29
CA VAL A 167 1.75 -11.82 4.41
C VAL A 167 1.25 -12.41 5.72
N GLY A 168 -0.07 -12.40 5.91
CA GLY A 168 -0.74 -12.67 7.18
C GLY A 168 -0.99 -14.14 7.51
N ARG A 169 -0.32 -15.11 6.87
CA ARG A 169 -0.53 -16.54 7.16
C ARG A 169 -0.01 -16.94 8.53
N HIS A 170 -0.66 -17.98 9.10
CA HIS A 170 -0.23 -18.65 10.32
C HIS A 170 1.25 -19.02 10.33
N ARG A 171 1.87 -18.85 11.48
CA ARG A 171 3.26 -19.26 11.76
C ARG A 171 3.38 -20.78 11.74
N GLY A 172 4.40 -21.32 11.10
CA GLY A 172 4.76 -22.75 11.25
C GLY A 172 4.38 -23.68 10.09
N ALA A 173 3.89 -23.22 8.96
CA ALA A 173 3.50 -24.08 7.83
C ALA A 173 4.59 -24.30 6.77
N GLY A 174 5.89 -24.12 7.07
CA GLY A 174 6.94 -24.38 6.08
C GLY A 174 8.37 -24.30 6.59
N LEU A 175 9.16 -25.30 6.24
CA LEU A 175 10.61 -25.36 6.42
C LEU A 175 11.28 -24.64 5.24
N GLY A 176 11.57 -23.33 5.37
CA GLY A 176 12.32 -22.60 4.34
C GLY A 176 12.47 -21.10 4.60
N GLY A 177 13.60 -20.52 4.18
CA GLY A 177 14.01 -19.13 4.46
C GLY A 177 13.08 -18.00 3.97
N GLY A 178 12.00 -18.31 3.22
CA GLY A 178 10.95 -17.33 2.86
C GLY A 178 9.92 -17.08 3.96
N ASN A 179 9.93 -17.87 5.04
CA ASN A 179 9.01 -17.70 6.16
C ASN A 179 9.46 -16.59 7.11
N ASP A 180 10.76 -16.44 7.29
CA ASP A 180 11.34 -15.44 8.21
C ASP A 180 11.01 -14.02 7.73
N GLU A 181 11.05 -13.78 6.44
CA GLU A 181 10.73 -12.47 5.86
C GLU A 181 9.24 -12.12 5.99
N ARG A 182 8.37 -13.10 5.72
CA ARG A 182 6.92 -12.90 5.93
C ARG A 182 6.60 -12.60 7.39
N GLU A 183 7.21 -13.35 8.30
CA GLU A 183 7.01 -13.16 9.73
C GLU A 183 7.53 -11.80 10.19
N GLN A 184 8.68 -11.37 9.71
CA GLN A 184 9.22 -10.05 9.98
C GLN A 184 8.31 -8.94 9.44
N THR A 185 7.79 -9.11 8.22
CA THR A 185 6.86 -8.16 7.60
C THR A 185 5.54 -8.11 8.34
N LEU A 186 4.99 -9.26 8.70
CA LEU A 186 3.78 -9.35 9.53
C LEU A 186 3.96 -8.65 10.88
N ASN A 187 5.07 -8.94 11.58
CA ASN A 187 5.37 -8.30 12.86
C ASN A 187 5.48 -6.78 12.72
N GLN A 188 6.11 -6.28 11.64
CA GLN A 188 6.18 -4.85 11.38
C GLN A 188 4.78 -4.25 11.13
N LEU A 189 3.93 -4.94 10.35
CA LEU A 189 2.55 -4.51 10.13
C LEU A 189 1.77 -4.40 11.45
N LEU A 190 1.91 -5.39 12.34
CA LEU A 190 1.27 -5.38 13.64
C LEU A 190 1.77 -4.23 14.51
N VAL A 191 3.08 -3.95 14.49
CA VAL A 191 3.69 -2.83 15.23
C VAL A 191 3.17 -1.50 14.72
N GLU A 192 3.10 -1.32 13.40
CA GLU A 192 2.58 -0.07 12.83
C GLU A 192 1.09 0.13 13.17
N MET A 193 0.28 -0.92 13.08
CA MET A 193 -1.14 -0.84 13.45
C MET A 193 -1.35 -0.55 14.93
N ASP A 194 -0.54 -1.13 15.81
CA ASP A 194 -0.61 -0.86 17.26
C ASP A 194 -0.10 0.56 17.60
N GLY A 195 0.83 1.08 16.80
CA GLY A 195 1.44 2.39 16.97
C GLY A 195 0.58 3.59 16.58
N PHE A 196 -0.61 3.37 16.02
CA PHE A 196 -1.54 4.46 15.73
C PHE A 196 -2.27 4.92 16.98
N GLU A 197 -2.34 6.22 17.16
CA GLU A 197 -3.33 6.79 18.06
C GLU A 197 -4.70 6.81 17.37
N ALA A 198 -5.77 6.56 18.12
CA ALA A 198 -7.14 6.56 17.60
C ALA A 198 -7.55 7.89 16.93
N ASN A 199 -6.76 8.94 17.11
CA ASN A 199 -7.03 10.31 16.70
C ASN A 199 -6.35 10.68 15.36
N GLU A 200 -5.49 9.82 14.82
CA GLU A 200 -4.71 10.16 13.60
C GLU A 200 -5.56 10.14 12.31
N GLY A 201 -6.79 9.63 12.37
CA GLY A 201 -7.69 9.61 11.19
C GLY A 201 -7.23 8.63 10.09
N ILE A 202 -6.40 7.65 10.44
CA ILE A 202 -5.95 6.62 9.51
C ILE A 202 -6.73 5.34 9.76
N ILE A 203 -7.31 4.78 8.69
CA ILE A 203 -7.98 3.48 8.74
C ILE A 203 -7.30 2.51 7.78
N VAL A 204 -7.01 1.31 8.28
CA VAL A 204 -6.46 0.23 7.47
C VAL A 204 -7.60 -0.70 7.04
N ILE A 205 -7.82 -0.85 5.74
CA ILE A 205 -8.76 -1.83 5.20
C ILE A 205 -7.95 -2.93 4.52
N ALA A 206 -8.14 -4.16 4.93
CA ALA A 206 -7.53 -5.31 4.26
C ALA A 206 -8.57 -6.17 3.54
N ALA A 207 -8.16 -6.86 2.49
CA ALA A 207 -9.02 -7.81 1.79
C ALA A 207 -8.37 -9.19 1.71
N THR A 208 -9.18 -10.24 1.87
CA THR A 208 -8.76 -11.63 1.69
C THR A 208 -9.86 -12.49 1.11
N ASN A 209 -9.46 -13.51 0.36
CA ASN A 209 -10.34 -14.58 -0.08
C ASN A 209 -10.26 -15.79 0.86
N ARG A 210 -9.31 -15.81 1.78
CA ARG A 210 -8.98 -16.95 2.64
C ARG A 210 -8.79 -16.53 4.09
N PRO A 211 -9.86 -16.20 4.81
CA PRO A 211 -9.78 -15.80 6.21
C PRO A 211 -9.27 -16.92 7.13
N ASP A 212 -9.42 -18.17 6.72
CA ASP A 212 -9.02 -19.40 7.42
C ASP A 212 -7.50 -19.50 7.64
N VAL A 213 -6.71 -18.89 6.77
CA VAL A 213 -5.24 -18.98 6.84
C VAL A 213 -4.58 -17.81 7.59
N LEU A 214 -5.36 -16.81 7.99
CA LEU A 214 -4.83 -15.60 8.64
C LEU A 214 -4.37 -15.88 10.08
N ASP A 215 -3.27 -15.23 10.46
CA ASP A 215 -2.77 -15.26 11.84
C ASP A 215 -3.79 -14.57 12.77
N PRO A 216 -4.24 -15.23 13.85
CA PRO A 216 -5.18 -14.65 14.81
C PRO A 216 -4.72 -13.32 15.42
N ALA A 217 -3.42 -13.04 15.42
CA ALA A 217 -2.89 -11.78 15.88
C ALA A 217 -3.39 -10.59 15.07
N LEU A 218 -3.72 -10.76 13.78
CA LEU A 218 -4.31 -9.74 12.94
C LEU A 218 -5.75 -9.38 13.34
N LEU A 219 -6.48 -10.35 13.89
CA LEU A 219 -7.91 -10.22 14.21
C LEU A 219 -8.16 -9.76 15.66
N ARG A 220 -7.10 -9.38 16.39
CA ARG A 220 -7.22 -8.88 17.76
C ARG A 220 -7.84 -7.49 17.79
N PRO A 221 -8.56 -7.14 18.87
CA PRO A 221 -9.05 -5.78 19.08
C PRO A 221 -7.96 -4.71 18.92
N GLY A 222 -8.29 -3.64 18.20
CA GLY A 222 -7.35 -2.57 17.86
C GLY A 222 -6.58 -2.78 16.56
N ARG A 223 -6.83 -3.90 15.86
CA ARG A 223 -6.27 -4.21 14.53
C ARG A 223 -7.43 -4.41 13.54
N PHE A 224 -7.55 -5.57 12.89
CA PHE A 224 -8.72 -5.88 12.05
C PHE A 224 -9.84 -6.48 12.92
N ASP A 225 -10.37 -5.68 13.81
CA ASP A 225 -11.40 -6.07 14.77
C ASP A 225 -12.82 -6.09 14.16
N ARG A 226 -12.98 -5.46 12.99
CA ARG A 226 -14.22 -5.49 12.22
C ARG A 226 -14.04 -6.36 10.96
N GLN A 227 -14.82 -7.43 10.87
CA GLN A 227 -14.86 -8.28 9.69
C GLN A 227 -16.15 -8.04 8.92
N ILE A 228 -16.02 -7.72 7.64
CA ILE A 228 -17.14 -7.40 6.75
C ILE A 228 -17.14 -8.41 5.61
N THR A 229 -18.24 -9.18 5.52
CA THR A 229 -18.39 -10.17 4.47
C THR A 229 -18.92 -9.54 3.19
N VAL A 230 -18.23 -9.82 2.07
CA VAL A 230 -18.65 -9.41 0.72
C VAL A 230 -18.97 -10.67 -0.06
N PRO A 231 -20.22 -11.16 0.00
CA PRO A 231 -20.62 -12.40 -0.64
C PRO A 231 -20.77 -12.25 -2.16
N ASN A 232 -20.95 -13.36 -2.84
CA ASN A 232 -21.41 -13.32 -4.23
C ASN A 232 -22.80 -12.65 -4.29
N PRO A 233 -23.05 -11.80 -5.31
CA PRO A 233 -24.31 -11.10 -5.44
C PRO A 233 -25.47 -12.06 -5.76
N ASP A 234 -26.61 -11.84 -5.13
CA ASP A 234 -27.86 -12.50 -5.48
C ASP A 234 -28.41 -11.99 -6.83
N VAL A 235 -29.56 -12.49 -7.27
CA VAL A 235 -30.15 -12.07 -8.55
C VAL A 235 -30.44 -10.58 -8.59
N VAL A 236 -30.90 -9.99 -7.48
CA VAL A 236 -31.20 -8.55 -7.38
C VAL A 236 -29.91 -7.75 -7.39
N GLY A 237 -28.89 -8.21 -6.67
CA GLY A 237 -27.55 -7.61 -6.68
C GLY A 237 -26.94 -7.62 -8.08
N ARG A 238 -27.00 -8.75 -8.79
CA ARG A 238 -26.52 -8.86 -10.18
C ARG A 238 -27.26 -7.90 -11.12
N GLU A 239 -28.58 -7.77 -10.98
CA GLU A 239 -29.36 -6.78 -11.75
C GLU A 239 -28.87 -5.35 -11.48
N LYS A 240 -28.65 -4.97 -10.21
CA LYS A 240 -28.11 -3.65 -9.83
C LYS A 240 -26.73 -3.43 -10.43
N ILE A 241 -25.83 -4.42 -10.36
CA ILE A 241 -24.47 -4.37 -10.94
C ILE A 241 -24.56 -4.16 -12.46
N LEU A 242 -25.38 -4.93 -13.15
CA LEU A 242 -25.59 -4.77 -14.59
C LEU A 242 -26.07 -3.37 -14.93
N ARG A 243 -27.04 -2.81 -14.20
CA ARG A 243 -27.54 -1.45 -14.42
C ARG A 243 -26.45 -0.38 -14.29
N VAL A 244 -25.54 -0.52 -13.31
CA VAL A 244 -24.40 0.39 -13.14
C VAL A 244 -23.46 0.36 -14.35
N HIS A 245 -23.12 -0.84 -14.83
CA HIS A 245 -22.22 -0.99 -15.97
C HIS A 245 -22.89 -0.64 -17.30
N MET A 246 -24.17 -0.91 -17.46
CA MET A 246 -24.96 -0.60 -18.66
C MET A 246 -25.11 0.89 -18.92
N LYS A 247 -25.00 1.75 -17.90
CA LYS A 247 -25.05 3.22 -18.07
C LYS A 247 -24.02 3.76 -19.06
N LYS A 248 -22.91 3.05 -19.24
CA LYS A 248 -21.75 3.45 -20.08
C LYS A 248 -21.75 2.80 -21.47
N VAL A 249 -22.77 1.97 -21.78
CA VAL A 249 -22.81 1.17 -23.02
C VAL A 249 -24.08 1.49 -23.78
N PRO A 250 -24.01 1.73 -25.10
CA PRO A 250 -25.20 1.83 -25.92
C PRO A 250 -25.90 0.47 -25.97
N LEU A 251 -27.16 0.42 -25.54
CA LEU A 251 -27.96 -0.80 -25.47
C LEU A 251 -29.01 -0.84 -26.56
N ALA A 252 -29.30 -2.02 -27.08
CA ALA A 252 -30.48 -2.24 -27.92
C ALA A 252 -31.76 -2.16 -27.07
N PRO A 253 -32.93 -1.79 -27.67
CA PRO A 253 -34.14 -1.57 -26.91
C PRO A 253 -34.72 -2.80 -26.21
N ASP A 254 -34.31 -4.00 -26.62
CA ASP A 254 -34.75 -5.30 -26.13
C ASP A 254 -33.87 -5.86 -25.00
N VAL A 255 -32.82 -5.14 -24.61
CA VAL A 255 -31.93 -5.57 -23.53
C VAL A 255 -32.53 -5.32 -22.15
N ASP A 256 -32.84 -6.42 -21.44
CA ASP A 256 -33.36 -6.38 -20.08
C ASP A 256 -32.35 -6.91 -19.06
N ALA A 257 -31.89 -6.03 -18.15
CA ALA A 257 -30.93 -6.37 -17.09
C ALA A 257 -31.41 -7.48 -16.16
N LYS A 258 -32.72 -7.54 -15.91
CA LYS A 258 -33.31 -8.56 -15.01
C LYS A 258 -33.26 -9.97 -15.62
N THR A 259 -33.55 -10.06 -16.90
CA THR A 259 -33.45 -11.33 -17.64
C THR A 259 -32.00 -11.81 -17.70
N ILE A 260 -31.07 -10.92 -17.97
CA ILE A 260 -29.64 -11.26 -17.99
C ILE A 260 -29.17 -11.70 -16.59
N ALA A 261 -29.54 -10.98 -15.52
CA ALA A 261 -29.16 -11.31 -14.16
C ALA A 261 -29.64 -12.71 -13.72
N ARG A 262 -30.78 -13.16 -14.22
CA ARG A 262 -31.29 -14.54 -13.97
C ARG A 262 -30.49 -15.60 -14.72
N GLY A 263 -29.99 -15.27 -15.91
CA GLY A 263 -29.19 -16.17 -16.74
C GLY A 263 -27.71 -16.27 -16.36
N CYS A 264 -27.22 -15.44 -15.43
CA CYS A 264 -25.83 -15.41 -14.99
C CYS A 264 -25.72 -15.94 -13.55
N PRO A 265 -25.61 -17.25 -13.32
CA PRO A 265 -25.40 -17.81 -11.99
C PRO A 265 -23.95 -17.56 -11.50
N GLY A 266 -23.75 -17.23 -10.22
CA GLY A 266 -22.45 -17.11 -9.57
C GLY A 266 -22.01 -15.69 -9.32
#